data_618089b772e1b725c493d2e6c361a9ef
#
_entry.id   618089b772e1b725c493d2e6c361a9ef
#
_cell.length_a   1.000
_cell.length_b   1.000
_cell.length_c   1.000
_cell.angle_alpha   90.00
_cell.angle_beta   90.00
_cell.angle_gamma   90.00
#
_symmetry.space_group_name_H-M   'P 1'
#
loop_
_entity.id
_entity.type
_entity.pdbx_description
1 polymer ?
#
loop_
_entity_poly.entity_id
_entity_poly.type
_entity_poly.pdbx_seq_one_letter_code
_entity_poly.pdbx_strand_id
1 'polypeptide(L)'
;MACQANPGPAPVEEPTTATATTTATETTTVETEAPKQDRETISIGIDPIRNGFNPHLLSDDSPLVRDIASLVLPSAFEGNQLNTDLLDNVEQVDETTVRYTIAQEAQWSDGTPITGSDFEYLRRSIVAGTGTLNDSAYSAISEIRTSGGGKTVDVIFDQPITDWHLLFNNLLPSHLITGNSTFQTAFYDSIPASAGRYMVRSIDRQRGVITLSRNDRFWGANPAHVEVLQFNTVASASRAGEYLRTGQSSFMNLSPQETLVDTLNLVPDTEVRVSDTTRTLELVFNAEALAPAQRAYLTSLIDVPLTAKLAGGRSANLGVPQTVEASVDKQEIPALRLAADPADDAGLAAARGIVDMLAADGIKAQVVTTDLNSAIAGNFDAIVAWTRTATDSIALADRVGCGVNLAKWCAEGTTEYINGVLAGEIDFDPAWEQQFNTENHLRVPILRETRVEAKNNGILGAADGWPGGISSAASWRKNDVEE
;
A
#
# COMPACT_ATOMS: atom_id res chain seq x y z
N MET A 1 -67.89 -4.64 13.42
CA MET A 1 -67.98 -5.31 14.72
C MET A 1 -66.56 -5.19 15.34
N ALA A 2 -66.52 -4.34 16.38
CA ALA A 2 -65.26 -4.11 17.10
C ALA A 2 -65.28 -5.02 18.35
N CYS A 3 -64.24 -5.84 18.54
CA CYS A 3 -64.00 -6.58 19.77
C CYS A 3 -63.09 -5.77 20.67
N GLN A 4 -63.67 -5.23 21.75
CA GLN A 4 -62.92 -4.67 22.87
C GLN A 4 -62.42 -5.78 23.77
N ALA A 5 -61.12 -5.83 24.05
CA ALA A 5 -60.52 -6.66 25.07
C ALA A 5 -60.57 -5.91 26.41
N ASN A 6 -61.08 -6.56 27.44
CA ASN A 6 -61.23 -6.04 28.80
C ASN A 6 -59.92 -6.38 29.59
N PRO A 7 -59.22 -5.42 30.20
CA PRO A 7 -58.06 -5.74 31.05
C PRO A 7 -58.53 -6.17 32.43
N GLY A 8 -57.97 -7.27 32.93
CA GLY A 8 -58.26 -7.79 34.25
C GLY A 8 -57.68 -6.91 35.37
N PRO A 9 -58.15 -7.11 36.64
CA PRO A 9 -57.78 -6.28 37.76
C PRO A 9 -56.33 -6.45 38.20
N ALA A 10 -55.76 -5.37 38.75
CA ALA A 10 -54.40 -5.30 39.26
C ALA A 10 -54.15 -6.23 40.45
N PRO A 11 -52.94 -6.75 40.64
CA PRO A 11 -52.59 -7.58 41.81
C PRO A 11 -52.64 -6.79 43.11
N VAL A 12 -53.20 -7.39 44.15
CA VAL A 12 -53.26 -6.85 45.52
C VAL A 12 -51.98 -7.29 46.27
N GLU A 13 -51.25 -6.34 46.81
CA GLU A 13 -50.11 -6.61 47.69
C GLU A 13 -50.60 -6.97 49.09
N GLU A 14 -50.20 -8.12 49.61
CA GLU A 14 -50.40 -8.49 51.02
C GLU A 14 -49.28 -7.91 51.92
N PRO A 15 -49.54 -7.44 53.12
CA PRO A 15 -48.56 -6.86 54.01
C PRO A 15 -47.70 -7.93 54.70
N THR A 16 -46.41 -7.92 54.44
CA THR A 16 -45.44 -8.81 55.16
C THR A 16 -45.02 -8.18 56.45
N THR A 17 -45.12 -8.97 57.48
CA THR A 17 -44.80 -8.71 58.89
C THR A 17 -43.31 -8.41 59.08
N ALA A 18 -43.02 -7.39 59.84
CA ALA A 18 -41.69 -6.98 60.27
C ALA A 18 -40.99 -8.02 61.15
N THR A 19 -39.75 -8.38 60.87
CA THR A 19 -38.86 -9.04 61.83
C THR A 19 -37.46 -8.43 61.74
N ALA A 20 -37.09 -7.89 62.90
CA ALA A 20 -35.74 -7.62 63.43
C ALA A 20 -34.56 -7.28 62.52
N THR A 21 -34.09 -6.11 62.76
CA THR A 21 -32.82 -5.46 62.44
C THR A 21 -31.61 -6.29 62.73
N THR A 22 -30.80 -6.56 61.65
CA THR A 22 -29.35 -6.75 61.81
C THR A 22 -28.66 -5.81 60.85
N THR A 23 -27.97 -4.85 61.40
CA THR A 23 -27.19 -3.85 60.68
C THR A 23 -25.99 -4.54 60.03
N ALA A 24 -26.13 -4.83 58.72
CA ALA A 24 -24.97 -5.14 57.90
C ALA A 24 -24.48 -3.84 57.26
N THR A 25 -23.30 -3.42 57.62
CA THR A 25 -22.57 -2.32 57.00
C THR A 25 -22.29 -2.75 55.56
N GLU A 26 -23.03 -2.24 54.58
CA GLU A 26 -22.69 -2.32 53.16
C GLU A 26 -21.39 -1.54 52.95
N THR A 27 -20.30 -2.25 52.83
CA THR A 27 -19.08 -1.72 52.27
C THR A 27 -19.35 -1.55 50.77
N THR A 28 -19.70 -0.34 50.39
CA THR A 28 -19.68 0.07 48.98
C THR A 28 -18.24 -0.02 48.51
N THR A 29 -17.88 -1.12 47.88
CA THR A 29 -16.67 -1.20 47.08
C THR A 29 -16.86 -0.21 45.93
N VAL A 30 -16.34 1.00 46.12
CA VAL A 30 -16.04 1.89 44.99
C VAL A 30 -15.03 1.13 44.15
N GLU A 31 -15.49 0.58 43.08
CA GLU A 31 -14.60 0.07 42.02
C GLU A 31 -13.81 1.29 41.53
N THR A 32 -12.63 1.50 42.13
CA THR A 32 -11.68 2.51 41.68
C THR A 32 -11.30 2.02 40.28
N GLU A 33 -11.89 2.62 39.21
CA GLU A 33 -11.33 2.50 37.88
C GLU A 33 -9.82 2.73 38.01
N ALA A 34 -9.04 1.69 37.69
CA ALA A 34 -7.59 1.85 37.63
C ALA A 34 -7.32 3.07 36.77
N PRO A 35 -6.40 3.96 37.15
CA PRO A 35 -6.09 5.14 36.37
C PRO A 35 -5.82 4.65 34.93
N LYS A 36 -6.54 5.19 33.98
CA LYS A 36 -6.25 4.97 32.56
C LYS A 36 -4.81 5.42 32.38
N GLN A 37 -3.90 4.47 32.35
CA GLN A 37 -2.51 4.72 32.04
C GLN A 37 -2.56 5.34 30.64
N ASP A 38 -2.17 6.62 30.51
CA ASP A 38 -2.05 7.27 29.21
C ASP A 38 -1.04 6.44 28.41
N ARG A 39 -1.57 5.70 27.42
CA ARG A 39 -0.74 4.84 26.57
C ARG A 39 0.20 5.73 25.80
N GLU A 40 1.47 5.39 25.81
CA GLU A 40 2.48 6.10 25.05
C GLU A 40 2.09 6.12 23.57
N THR A 41 1.76 7.31 23.06
CA THR A 41 1.22 7.50 21.72
C THR A 41 2.11 8.45 20.93
N ILE A 42 2.47 8.05 19.71
CA ILE A 42 3.05 8.93 18.68
C ILE A 42 2.00 9.21 17.61
N SER A 43 1.80 10.50 17.32
CA SER A 43 0.90 10.95 16.28
C SER A 43 1.67 11.29 15.01
N ILE A 44 1.16 10.80 13.86
CA ILE A 44 1.76 10.91 12.54
C ILE A 44 0.76 11.57 11.59
N GLY A 45 1.19 12.62 10.90
CA GLY A 45 0.39 13.25 9.85
C GLY A 45 0.55 12.54 8.51
N ILE A 46 -0.58 12.24 7.86
CA ILE A 46 -0.64 11.51 6.59
C ILE A 46 -1.57 12.18 5.58
N ASP A 47 -1.46 11.79 4.32
CA ASP A 47 -2.45 12.12 3.28
C ASP A 47 -3.82 11.47 3.56
N PRO A 48 -4.89 11.94 2.92
CA PRO A 48 -6.20 11.31 3.01
C PRO A 48 -6.18 9.83 2.66
N ILE A 49 -6.91 9.03 3.45
CA ILE A 49 -7.07 7.59 3.21
C ILE A 49 -7.98 7.40 1.99
N ARG A 50 -7.46 6.79 0.93
CA ARG A 50 -8.19 6.67 -0.33
C ARG A 50 -8.69 5.24 -0.57
N ASN A 51 -7.81 4.33 -0.93
CA ASN A 51 -8.12 2.95 -1.31
C ASN A 51 -8.02 1.98 -0.12
N GLY A 52 -7.94 0.67 -0.39
CA GLY A 52 -7.73 -0.35 0.61
C GLY A 52 -6.31 -0.38 1.19
N PHE A 53 -6.03 -1.43 1.95
CA PHE A 53 -4.74 -1.65 2.62
C PHE A 53 -4.09 -2.97 2.20
N ASN A 54 -4.44 -3.50 1.01
CA ASN A 54 -3.79 -4.69 0.48
C ASN A 54 -2.49 -4.32 -0.26
N PRO A 55 -1.30 -4.62 0.30
CA PRO A 55 -0.02 -4.22 -0.29
C PRO A 55 0.32 -4.94 -1.61
N HIS A 56 -0.48 -5.92 -1.99
CA HIS A 56 -0.30 -6.71 -3.21
C HIS A 56 -1.17 -6.24 -4.38
N LEU A 57 -1.97 -5.18 -4.19
CA LEU A 57 -2.81 -4.61 -5.24
C LEU A 57 -2.25 -3.29 -5.73
N LEU A 58 -2.20 -3.11 -7.05
CA LEU A 58 -1.79 -1.85 -7.66
C LEU A 58 -2.75 -0.70 -7.29
N SER A 59 -4.05 -0.99 -7.14
CA SER A 59 -5.06 -0.02 -6.69
C SER A 59 -4.79 0.53 -5.28
N ASP A 60 -4.22 -0.27 -4.40
CA ASP A 60 -3.97 0.07 -3.01
C ASP A 60 -2.51 0.54 -2.80
N ASP A 61 -1.64 0.37 -3.81
CA ASP A 61 -0.23 0.67 -3.70
C ASP A 61 0.02 2.17 -3.47
N SER A 62 0.39 2.51 -2.25
CA SER A 62 0.77 3.85 -1.82
C SER A 62 1.85 3.77 -0.74
N PRO A 63 2.63 4.86 -0.52
CA PRO A 63 3.61 4.89 0.57
C PRO A 63 3.00 4.52 1.92
N LEU A 64 1.84 5.07 2.25
CA LEU A 64 1.13 4.78 3.51
C LEU A 64 0.79 3.28 3.66
N VAL A 65 0.29 2.64 2.60
CA VAL A 65 -0.08 1.22 2.64
C VAL A 65 1.15 0.34 2.82
N ARG A 66 2.25 0.66 2.13
CA ARG A 66 3.52 -0.05 2.31
C ARG A 66 4.07 0.10 3.72
N ASP A 67 4.04 1.32 4.28
CA ASP A 67 4.50 1.61 5.64
C ASP A 67 3.66 0.84 6.68
N ILE A 68 2.34 0.88 6.57
CA ILE A 68 1.46 0.13 7.47
C ILE A 68 1.68 -1.37 7.31
N ALA A 69 1.75 -1.89 6.08
CA ALA A 69 1.98 -3.31 5.83
C ALA A 69 3.29 -3.79 6.48
N SER A 70 4.38 -3.03 6.37
CA SER A 70 5.67 -3.37 6.99
C SER A 70 5.63 -3.42 8.53
N LEU A 71 4.71 -2.68 9.15
CA LEU A 71 4.53 -2.68 10.60
C LEU A 71 3.64 -3.81 11.11
N VAL A 72 2.69 -4.29 10.28
CA VAL A 72 1.63 -5.19 10.72
C VAL A 72 1.67 -6.57 10.07
N LEU A 73 2.24 -6.72 8.88
CA LEU A 73 2.31 -7.99 8.15
C LEU A 73 3.73 -8.56 8.17
N PRO A 74 3.88 -9.88 8.28
CA PRO A 74 5.18 -10.51 8.27
C PRO A 74 5.72 -10.64 6.85
N SER A 75 7.02 -10.38 6.68
CA SER A 75 7.73 -10.52 5.42
C SER A 75 8.84 -11.54 5.55
N ALA A 76 9.11 -12.30 4.50
CA ALA A 76 10.23 -13.25 4.47
C ALA A 76 11.58 -12.53 4.55
N PHE A 77 11.65 -11.34 3.94
CA PHE A 77 12.84 -10.50 3.95
C PHE A 77 12.48 -9.06 4.32
N GLU A 78 13.39 -8.37 4.98
CA GLU A 78 13.37 -6.92 5.21
C GLU A 78 14.49 -6.31 4.34
N GLY A 79 14.12 -5.78 3.17
CA GLY A 79 15.07 -5.51 2.08
C GLY A 79 15.74 -6.81 1.63
N ASN A 80 17.09 -6.85 1.65
CA ASN A 80 17.85 -8.06 1.29
C ASN A 80 18.23 -8.92 2.50
N GLN A 81 17.73 -8.60 3.70
CA GLN A 81 18.05 -9.34 4.91
C GLN A 81 16.94 -10.31 5.27
N LEU A 82 17.31 -11.54 5.62
CA LEU A 82 16.37 -12.54 6.13
C LEU A 82 15.68 -12.01 7.38
N ASN A 83 14.35 -12.06 7.40
CA ASN A 83 13.59 -11.77 8.61
C ASN A 83 13.63 -12.96 9.57
N THR A 84 14.57 -12.91 10.51
CA THR A 84 14.77 -13.98 11.49
C THR A 84 13.68 -14.06 12.55
N ASP A 85 12.78 -13.10 12.63
CA ASP A 85 11.58 -13.21 13.47
C ASP A 85 10.56 -14.18 12.81
N LEU A 86 10.46 -14.20 11.47
CA LEU A 86 9.54 -15.10 10.74
C LEU A 86 10.17 -16.43 10.37
N LEU A 87 11.43 -16.44 9.96
CA LEU A 87 12.10 -17.59 9.35
C LEU A 87 13.37 -17.98 10.12
N ASP A 88 13.48 -19.26 10.49
CA ASP A 88 14.71 -19.80 11.04
C ASP A 88 15.79 -19.95 9.98
N ASN A 89 15.40 -20.24 8.72
CA ASN A 89 16.32 -20.43 7.60
C ASN A 89 15.62 -20.28 6.25
N VAL A 90 16.38 -19.87 5.25
CA VAL A 90 16.02 -19.98 3.82
C VAL A 90 17.19 -20.58 3.07
N GLU A 91 16.91 -21.56 2.22
CA GLU A 91 17.92 -22.29 1.45
C GLU A 91 17.46 -22.47 0.00
N GLN A 92 18.29 -22.07 -0.94
CA GLN A 92 18.11 -22.46 -2.34
C GLN A 92 18.63 -23.89 -2.51
N VAL A 93 17.69 -24.86 -2.58
CA VAL A 93 17.99 -26.30 -2.63
C VAL A 93 18.58 -26.69 -3.98
N ASP A 94 18.04 -26.09 -5.05
CA ASP A 94 18.53 -26.22 -6.43
C ASP A 94 18.16 -24.95 -7.22
N GLU A 95 18.42 -24.91 -8.53
CA GLU A 95 18.20 -23.72 -9.38
C GLU A 95 16.75 -23.26 -9.42
N THR A 96 15.78 -24.14 -9.15
CA THR A 96 14.35 -23.86 -9.22
C THR A 96 13.61 -24.06 -7.91
N THR A 97 14.29 -24.46 -6.83
CA THR A 97 13.65 -24.79 -5.55
C THR A 97 14.24 -23.98 -4.42
N VAL A 98 13.38 -23.22 -3.73
CA VAL A 98 13.73 -22.48 -2.51
C VAL A 98 12.95 -23.04 -1.34
N ARG A 99 13.66 -23.41 -0.27
CA ARG A 99 13.10 -23.90 0.99
C ARG A 99 13.09 -22.82 2.04
N TYR A 100 11.91 -22.55 2.60
CA TYR A 100 11.70 -21.67 3.74
C TYR A 100 11.43 -22.52 4.98
N THR A 101 12.11 -22.25 6.10
CA THR A 101 11.85 -22.84 7.41
C THR A 101 11.25 -21.78 8.31
N ILE A 102 9.97 -21.88 8.59
CA ILE A 102 9.21 -20.91 9.41
C ILE A 102 9.52 -21.17 10.88
N ALA A 103 9.85 -20.11 11.64
CA ALA A 103 10.09 -20.16 13.07
C ALA A 103 8.90 -20.80 13.82
N GLN A 104 9.20 -21.62 14.83
CA GLN A 104 8.15 -22.36 15.55
C GLN A 104 7.17 -21.42 16.26
N GLU A 105 7.67 -20.30 16.79
CA GLU A 105 6.94 -19.27 17.52
C GLU A 105 6.13 -18.35 16.61
N ALA A 106 6.41 -18.34 15.29
CA ALA A 106 5.76 -17.45 14.34
C ALA A 106 4.24 -17.70 14.30
N GLN A 107 3.48 -16.67 14.68
CA GLN A 107 2.02 -16.72 14.82
C GLN A 107 1.35 -15.39 14.49
N TRP A 108 0.11 -15.45 14.13
CA TRP A 108 -0.76 -14.28 14.00
C TRP A 108 -1.19 -13.75 15.38
N SER A 109 -1.63 -12.49 15.44
CA SER A 109 -2.06 -11.82 16.68
C SER A 109 -3.26 -12.49 17.37
N ASP A 110 -4.02 -13.33 16.68
CA ASP A 110 -5.08 -14.17 17.25
C ASP A 110 -4.57 -15.51 17.83
N GLY A 111 -3.28 -15.81 17.65
CA GLY A 111 -2.63 -17.03 18.12
C GLY A 111 -2.59 -18.16 17.09
N THR A 112 -3.08 -17.95 15.88
CA THR A 112 -2.98 -18.92 14.80
C THR A 112 -1.54 -19.01 14.30
N PRO A 113 -0.91 -20.20 14.20
CA PRO A 113 0.44 -20.33 13.68
C PRO A 113 0.55 -19.90 12.21
N ILE A 114 1.63 -19.22 11.85
CA ILE A 114 1.99 -18.99 10.45
C ILE A 114 2.52 -20.28 9.86
N THR A 115 2.02 -20.66 8.70
CA THR A 115 2.34 -21.92 8.02
C THR A 115 2.44 -21.73 6.51
N GLY A 116 2.86 -22.77 5.80
CA GLY A 116 2.87 -22.81 4.35
C GLY A 116 1.51 -22.55 3.69
N SER A 117 0.40 -22.66 4.45
CA SER A 117 -0.93 -22.28 3.94
C SER A 117 -1.03 -20.79 3.63
N ASP A 118 -0.31 -19.94 4.36
CA ASP A 118 -0.29 -18.49 4.12
C ASP A 118 0.50 -18.18 2.83
N PHE A 119 1.59 -18.93 2.59
CA PHE A 119 2.37 -18.87 1.34
C PHE A 119 1.53 -19.28 0.13
N GLU A 120 0.87 -20.45 0.22
CA GLU A 120 0.01 -20.96 -0.86
C GLU A 120 -1.20 -20.05 -1.13
N TYR A 121 -1.79 -19.48 -0.06
CA TYR A 121 -2.87 -18.52 -0.19
C TYR A 121 -2.41 -17.28 -0.98
N LEU A 122 -1.26 -16.70 -0.61
CA LEU A 122 -0.73 -15.51 -1.25
C LEU A 122 -0.45 -15.77 -2.73
N ARG A 123 0.29 -16.85 -3.05
CA ARG A 123 0.58 -17.25 -4.44
C ARG A 123 -0.71 -17.38 -5.25
N ARG A 124 -1.65 -18.20 -4.78
CA ARG A 124 -2.91 -18.45 -5.49
C ARG A 124 -3.73 -17.17 -5.70
N SER A 125 -3.73 -16.29 -4.70
CA SER A 125 -4.52 -15.05 -4.75
C SER A 125 -3.91 -14.01 -5.69
N ILE A 126 -2.60 -13.91 -5.78
CA ILE A 126 -1.91 -13.03 -6.73
C ILE A 126 -2.17 -13.51 -8.16
N VAL A 127 -1.94 -14.79 -8.44
CA VAL A 127 -2.11 -15.37 -9.79
C VAL A 127 -3.57 -15.33 -10.28
N ALA A 128 -4.53 -15.46 -9.37
CA ALA A 128 -5.95 -15.37 -9.73
C ALA A 128 -6.49 -13.93 -9.72
N GLY A 129 -5.72 -12.98 -9.22
CA GLY A 129 -6.14 -11.59 -9.03
C GLY A 129 -6.02 -10.76 -10.31
N THR A 130 -6.63 -9.57 -10.26
CA THR A 130 -6.46 -8.56 -11.31
C THR A 130 -5.75 -7.34 -10.71
N GLY A 131 -4.74 -6.80 -11.40
CA GLY A 131 -3.97 -5.67 -10.91
C GLY A 131 -3.13 -6.00 -9.68
N THR A 132 -2.64 -7.23 -9.60
CA THR A 132 -1.73 -7.69 -8.56
C THR A 132 -0.29 -7.30 -8.87
N LEU A 133 0.51 -7.15 -7.86
CA LEU A 133 1.94 -6.88 -7.95
C LEU A 133 2.73 -8.19 -7.86
N ASN A 134 3.86 -8.26 -8.56
CA ASN A 134 4.76 -9.42 -8.63
C ASN A 134 4.11 -10.66 -9.30
N ASP A 135 3.03 -10.47 -10.08
CA ASP A 135 2.30 -11.56 -10.74
C ASP A 135 3.21 -12.47 -11.58
N SER A 136 4.14 -11.88 -12.32
CA SER A 136 5.06 -12.61 -13.19
C SER A 136 5.87 -13.68 -12.44
N ALA A 137 6.40 -13.34 -11.26
CA ALA A 137 7.19 -14.28 -10.47
C ALA A 137 6.33 -15.29 -9.70
N TYR A 138 5.16 -14.87 -9.18
CA TYR A 138 4.23 -15.82 -8.55
C TYR A 138 3.62 -16.79 -9.57
N SER A 139 3.39 -16.35 -10.80
CA SER A 139 2.93 -17.21 -11.91
C SER A 139 3.97 -18.24 -12.34
N ALA A 140 5.26 -17.96 -12.14
CA ALA A 140 6.35 -18.91 -12.39
C ALA A 140 6.49 -20.00 -11.28
N ILE A 141 5.74 -19.89 -10.17
CA ILE A 141 5.71 -20.94 -9.14
C ILE A 141 4.81 -22.08 -9.61
N SER A 142 5.39 -23.24 -9.93
CA SER A 142 4.64 -24.43 -10.30
C SER A 142 3.95 -25.09 -9.13
N GLU A 143 4.66 -25.18 -7.99
CA GLU A 143 4.17 -25.89 -6.80
C GLU A 143 4.71 -25.28 -5.51
N ILE A 144 3.89 -25.33 -4.45
CA ILE A 144 4.32 -25.09 -3.07
C ILE A 144 4.05 -26.35 -2.27
N ARG A 145 5.09 -26.99 -1.72
CA ARG A 145 4.99 -28.17 -0.88
C ARG A 145 5.24 -27.80 0.58
N THR A 146 4.37 -28.29 1.44
CA THR A 146 4.51 -28.07 2.88
C THR A 146 4.78 -29.37 3.62
N SER A 147 5.66 -29.30 4.61
CA SER A 147 6.01 -30.41 5.49
C SER A 147 6.29 -29.92 6.92
N GLY A 148 6.70 -30.80 7.83
CA GLY A 148 7.04 -30.42 9.20
C GLY A 148 5.91 -29.71 9.95
N GLY A 149 4.65 -30.17 9.79
CA GLY A 149 3.50 -29.50 10.41
C GLY A 149 3.17 -28.13 9.80
N GLY A 150 3.57 -27.88 8.55
CA GLY A 150 3.37 -26.61 7.85
C GLY A 150 4.52 -25.61 8.03
N LYS A 151 5.57 -25.95 8.77
CA LYS A 151 6.69 -25.03 9.06
C LYS A 151 7.83 -25.11 8.05
N THR A 152 7.86 -26.11 7.19
CA THR A 152 8.81 -26.19 6.07
C THR A 152 8.04 -26.01 4.77
N VAL A 153 8.45 -25.07 3.94
CA VAL A 153 7.78 -24.69 2.69
C VAL A 153 8.80 -24.75 1.57
N ASP A 154 8.63 -25.67 0.63
CA ASP A 154 9.40 -25.75 -0.60
C ASP A 154 8.62 -25.05 -1.71
N VAL A 155 9.18 -23.98 -2.23
CA VAL A 155 8.65 -23.22 -3.38
C VAL A 155 9.40 -23.67 -4.62
N ILE A 156 8.67 -24.22 -5.58
CA ILE A 156 9.23 -24.81 -6.81
C ILE A 156 8.77 -23.95 -7.98
N PHE A 157 9.74 -23.44 -8.74
CA PHE A 157 9.53 -22.61 -9.91
C PHE A 157 9.63 -23.44 -11.19
N ASP A 158 8.94 -23.01 -12.25
CA ASP A 158 9.07 -23.60 -13.60
C ASP A 158 10.41 -23.26 -14.28
N GLN A 159 11.02 -22.16 -13.85
CA GLN A 159 12.33 -21.68 -14.31
C GLN A 159 13.05 -21.01 -13.14
N PRO A 160 14.38 -20.82 -13.18
CA PRO A 160 15.09 -20.06 -12.17
C PRO A 160 14.53 -18.64 -12.04
N ILE A 161 14.44 -18.12 -10.80
CA ILE A 161 14.05 -16.75 -10.51
C ILE A 161 15.13 -16.14 -9.62
N THR A 162 15.89 -15.19 -10.14
CA THR A 162 17.03 -14.61 -9.43
C THR A 162 16.60 -13.80 -8.21
N ASP A 163 15.53 -13.00 -8.35
CA ASP A 163 15.03 -12.11 -7.31
C ASP A 163 13.97 -12.78 -6.43
N TRP A 164 14.00 -14.12 -6.26
CA TRP A 164 13.02 -14.86 -5.45
C TRP A 164 12.91 -14.35 -4.00
N HIS A 165 13.96 -13.70 -3.46
CA HIS A 165 13.95 -13.09 -2.13
C HIS A 165 12.98 -11.90 -1.99
N LEU A 166 12.47 -11.35 -3.09
CA LEU A 166 11.43 -10.32 -3.10
C LEU A 166 10.01 -10.91 -2.94
N LEU A 167 9.86 -12.24 -3.00
CA LEU A 167 8.57 -12.91 -2.83
C LEU A 167 8.25 -13.16 -1.35
N PHE A 168 6.99 -13.44 -1.07
CA PHE A 168 6.46 -13.74 0.27
C PHE A 168 6.71 -12.64 1.31
N ASN A 169 6.82 -11.40 0.86
CA ASN A 169 6.75 -10.23 1.71
C ASN A 169 5.28 -9.88 1.98
N ASN A 170 5.00 -9.35 3.18
CA ASN A 170 3.65 -9.01 3.62
C ASN A 170 2.66 -10.18 3.50
N LEU A 171 2.98 -11.35 4.07
CA LEU A 171 2.07 -12.48 4.12
C LEU A 171 0.73 -12.09 4.74
N LEU A 172 -0.34 -12.71 4.27
CA LEU A 172 -1.70 -12.39 4.66
C LEU A 172 -2.29 -13.47 5.56
N PRO A 173 -3.15 -13.12 6.55
CA PRO A 173 -3.78 -14.09 7.45
C PRO A 173 -4.82 -14.92 6.72
N SER A 174 -4.39 -15.96 6.01
CA SER A 174 -5.20 -16.78 5.10
C SER A 174 -6.44 -17.37 5.76
N HIS A 175 -6.35 -17.73 7.04
CA HIS A 175 -7.43 -18.33 7.83
C HIS A 175 -8.61 -17.37 8.11
N LEU A 176 -8.41 -16.05 7.98
CA LEU A 176 -9.44 -15.03 8.19
C LEU A 176 -10.06 -14.51 6.89
N ILE A 177 -9.44 -14.80 5.75
CA ILE A 177 -9.95 -14.34 4.44
C ILE A 177 -10.83 -15.45 3.85
N THR A 178 -12.08 -15.50 4.29
CA THR A 178 -13.04 -16.55 3.95
C THR A 178 -14.40 -15.97 3.57
N GLY A 179 -15.26 -16.79 2.96
CA GLY A 179 -16.63 -16.41 2.64
C GLY A 179 -16.74 -15.40 1.48
N ASN A 180 -17.41 -14.29 1.71
CA ASN A 180 -17.65 -13.25 0.70
C ASN A 180 -16.50 -12.25 0.55
N SER A 181 -15.47 -12.32 1.41
CA SER A 181 -14.28 -11.48 1.29
C SER A 181 -13.40 -12.04 0.18
N THR A 182 -13.13 -11.21 -0.81
CA THR A 182 -12.16 -11.54 -1.88
C THR A 182 -10.80 -10.96 -1.55
N PHE A 183 -9.76 -11.45 -2.20
CA PHE A 183 -8.42 -10.89 -2.09
C PHE A 183 -8.39 -9.37 -2.38
N GLN A 184 -9.22 -8.88 -3.31
CA GLN A 184 -9.33 -7.47 -3.67
C GLN A 184 -10.01 -6.60 -2.62
N THR A 185 -10.86 -7.16 -1.77
CA THR A 185 -11.70 -6.39 -0.83
C THR A 185 -11.43 -6.67 0.64
N ALA A 186 -10.67 -7.74 0.95
CA ALA A 186 -10.46 -8.21 2.33
C ALA A 186 -9.86 -7.16 3.26
N PHE A 187 -9.02 -6.28 2.73
CA PHE A 187 -8.32 -5.25 3.50
C PHE A 187 -8.81 -3.83 3.21
N TYR A 188 -10.05 -3.68 2.77
CA TYR A 188 -10.60 -2.35 2.50
C TYR A 188 -10.79 -1.54 3.80
N ASP A 189 -11.35 -2.16 4.83
CA ASP A 189 -11.69 -1.48 6.09
C ASP A 189 -10.79 -1.85 7.28
N SER A 190 -10.03 -2.94 7.21
CA SER A 190 -9.15 -3.39 8.29
C SER A 190 -8.15 -4.43 7.82
N ILE A 191 -7.09 -4.65 8.60
CA ILE A 191 -6.23 -5.83 8.53
C ILE A 191 -6.58 -6.68 9.75
N PRO A 192 -7.26 -7.83 9.58
CA PRO A 192 -7.94 -8.52 10.68
C PRO A 192 -7.01 -9.20 11.68
N ALA A 193 -5.81 -9.59 11.25
CA ALA A 193 -4.76 -10.11 12.12
C ALA A 193 -3.40 -9.62 11.64
N SER A 194 -2.48 -9.50 12.56
CA SER A 194 -1.12 -9.04 12.35
C SER A 194 -0.12 -10.09 12.83
N ALA A 195 1.04 -10.13 12.21
CA ALA A 195 2.20 -10.85 12.72
C ALA A 195 3.43 -9.94 12.76
N GLY A 196 3.26 -8.65 12.52
CA GLY A 196 4.26 -7.62 12.72
C GLY A 196 4.28 -7.08 14.16
N ARG A 197 5.10 -6.06 14.37
CA ARG A 197 5.31 -5.41 15.68
C ARG A 197 4.10 -4.57 16.13
N TYR A 198 3.23 -4.20 15.18
CA TYR A 198 1.95 -3.52 15.43
C TYR A 198 0.78 -4.33 14.86
N MET A 199 -0.42 -3.97 15.29
CA MET A 199 -1.68 -4.48 14.76
C MET A 199 -2.64 -3.32 14.51
N VAL A 200 -3.46 -3.42 13.47
CA VAL A 200 -4.49 -2.41 13.17
C VAL A 200 -5.61 -2.54 14.19
N ARG A 201 -5.80 -1.48 14.97
CA ARG A 201 -6.89 -1.40 15.93
C ARG A 201 -8.17 -0.84 15.30
N SER A 202 -8.03 0.22 14.50
CA SER A 202 -9.16 0.85 13.82
C SER A 202 -8.71 1.67 12.61
N ILE A 203 -9.57 1.74 11.61
CA ILE A 203 -9.49 2.63 10.46
C ILE A 203 -10.79 3.42 10.40
N ASP A 204 -10.75 4.70 10.81
CA ASP A 204 -11.89 5.61 10.73
C ASP A 204 -11.72 6.53 9.52
N ARG A 205 -12.28 6.13 8.38
CA ARG A 205 -12.20 6.89 7.13
C ARG A 205 -12.92 8.23 7.20
N GLN A 206 -13.99 8.34 8.00
CA GLN A 206 -14.76 9.58 8.11
C GLN A 206 -13.97 10.65 8.87
N ARG A 207 -13.25 10.25 9.90
CA ARG A 207 -12.38 11.15 10.67
C ARG A 207 -10.97 11.24 10.09
N GLY A 208 -10.61 10.37 9.15
CA GLY A 208 -9.26 10.28 8.59
C GLY A 208 -8.22 9.83 9.62
N VAL A 209 -8.58 8.86 10.47
CA VAL A 209 -7.71 8.38 11.55
C VAL A 209 -7.47 6.87 11.42
N ILE A 210 -6.20 6.47 11.46
CA ILE A 210 -5.81 5.06 11.59
C ILE A 210 -5.11 4.92 12.93
N THR A 211 -5.46 3.89 13.69
CA THR A 211 -4.82 3.59 14.98
C THR A 211 -4.19 2.20 14.90
N LEU A 212 -2.88 2.16 15.10
CA LEU A 212 -2.16 0.91 15.34
C LEU A 212 -1.84 0.80 16.83
N SER A 213 -1.96 -0.41 17.38
CA SER A 213 -1.51 -0.72 18.73
C SER A 213 -0.36 -1.72 18.66
N ARG A 214 0.56 -1.66 19.62
CA ARG A 214 1.61 -2.64 19.76
C ARG A 214 1.02 -4.05 19.78
N ASN A 215 1.66 -4.96 19.09
CA ASN A 215 1.31 -6.38 19.11
C ASN A 215 1.98 -7.05 20.30
N ASP A 216 1.28 -7.17 21.42
CA ASP A 216 1.81 -7.79 22.63
C ASP A 216 2.02 -9.32 22.50
N ARG A 217 1.61 -9.92 21.38
CA ARG A 217 1.89 -11.32 21.02
C ARG A 217 3.04 -11.46 20.01
N PHE A 218 3.69 -10.36 19.67
CA PHE A 218 4.88 -10.42 18.82
C PHE A 218 5.98 -11.20 19.54
N TRP A 219 6.47 -12.24 18.88
CA TRP A 219 7.43 -13.19 19.47
C TRP A 219 8.88 -12.83 19.19
N GLY A 220 9.15 -11.90 18.25
CA GLY A 220 10.49 -11.55 17.83
C GLY A 220 11.28 -10.83 18.91
N ALA A 221 12.59 -10.73 18.70
CA ALA A 221 13.52 -10.20 19.70
C ALA A 221 13.36 -8.69 19.95
N ASN A 222 12.81 -7.93 18.99
CA ASN A 222 12.72 -6.48 19.04
C ASN A 222 11.26 -6.01 18.94
N PRO A 223 10.46 -6.09 20.00
CA PRO A 223 9.10 -5.57 20.01
C PRO A 223 9.08 -4.05 19.84
N ALA A 224 7.94 -3.49 19.41
CA ALA A 224 7.77 -2.05 19.33
C ALA A 224 7.87 -1.39 20.71
N HIS A 225 8.52 -0.22 20.76
CA HIS A 225 8.67 0.54 22.00
C HIS A 225 7.39 1.31 22.34
N VAL A 226 6.83 2.02 21.37
CA VAL A 226 5.63 2.85 21.54
C VAL A 226 4.37 1.98 21.50
N GLU A 227 3.42 2.24 22.40
CA GLU A 227 2.20 1.42 22.50
C GLU A 227 1.19 1.71 21.40
N VAL A 228 1.09 2.97 20.94
CA VAL A 228 0.10 3.40 19.95
C VAL A 228 0.73 4.32 18.92
N LEU A 229 0.52 3.99 17.65
CA LEU A 229 0.74 4.90 16.54
C LEU A 229 -0.61 5.40 16.03
N GLN A 230 -0.80 6.70 16.04
CA GLN A 230 -2.03 7.33 15.55
C GLN A 230 -1.73 8.15 14.31
N PHE A 231 -2.28 7.72 13.18
CA PHE A 231 -2.17 8.40 11.91
C PHE A 231 -3.36 9.32 11.72
N ASN A 232 -3.10 10.59 11.44
CA ASN A 232 -4.13 11.62 11.29
C ASN A 232 -4.02 12.27 9.91
N THR A 233 -5.11 12.34 9.18
CA THR A 233 -5.15 13.03 7.89
C THR A 233 -4.90 14.51 8.05
N VAL A 234 -3.99 15.04 7.24
CA VAL A 234 -3.63 16.47 7.20
C VAL A 234 -4.10 17.09 5.90
N ALA A 235 -5.02 18.03 6.00
CA ALA A 235 -5.71 18.58 4.83
C ALA A 235 -4.95 19.71 4.11
N SER A 236 -3.96 20.35 4.75
CA SER A 236 -3.24 21.49 4.17
C SER A 236 -1.87 21.72 4.81
N ALA A 237 -1.00 22.44 4.09
CA ALA A 237 0.32 22.85 4.58
C ALA A 237 0.25 23.63 5.91
N SER A 238 -0.72 24.54 6.05
CA SER A 238 -0.92 25.30 7.29
C SER A 238 -1.26 24.40 8.47
N ARG A 239 -2.11 23.37 8.27
CA ARG A 239 -2.43 22.37 9.29
C ARG A 239 -1.22 21.53 9.66
N ALA A 240 -0.41 21.12 8.67
CA ALA A 240 0.82 20.39 8.92
C ALA A 240 1.76 21.18 9.85
N GLY A 241 2.01 22.46 9.53
CA GLY A 241 2.82 23.34 10.36
C GLY A 241 2.25 23.55 11.78
N GLU A 242 0.93 23.71 11.90
CA GLU A 242 0.25 23.83 13.19
C GLU A 242 0.41 22.57 14.04
N TYR A 243 0.20 21.40 13.47
CA TYR A 243 0.27 20.11 14.19
C TYR A 243 1.69 19.81 14.69
N LEU A 244 2.74 20.08 13.89
CA LEU A 244 4.11 19.95 14.34
C LEU A 244 4.46 20.96 15.45
N ARG A 245 4.07 22.24 15.27
CA ARG A 245 4.35 23.31 16.22
C ARG A 245 3.69 23.09 17.58
N THR A 246 2.48 22.51 17.60
CA THR A 246 1.72 22.24 18.84
C THR A 246 1.99 20.86 19.43
N GLY A 247 2.84 20.02 18.81
CA GLY A 247 3.07 18.65 19.22
C GLY A 247 1.89 17.71 19.01
N GLN A 248 0.85 18.14 18.27
CA GLN A 248 -0.26 17.26 17.88
C GLN A 248 0.16 16.16 16.93
N SER A 249 1.23 16.35 16.18
CA SER A 249 1.92 15.31 15.42
C SER A 249 3.42 15.48 15.61
N SER A 250 4.12 14.37 15.75
CA SER A 250 5.58 14.37 15.90
C SER A 250 6.30 14.01 14.59
N PHE A 251 5.58 13.42 13.66
CA PHE A 251 6.08 13.06 12.33
C PHE A 251 5.03 13.33 11.25
N MET A 252 5.47 13.70 10.07
CA MET A 252 4.64 13.90 8.88
C MET A 252 5.24 13.12 7.72
N ASN A 253 4.37 12.51 6.91
CA ASN A 253 4.71 11.98 5.59
C ASN A 253 3.58 12.32 4.62
N LEU A 254 3.79 13.38 3.82
CA LEU A 254 2.75 14.01 3.02
C LEU A 254 3.17 14.13 1.55
N SER A 255 2.19 14.13 0.66
CA SER A 255 2.37 14.58 -0.71
C SER A 255 2.74 16.06 -0.73
N PRO A 256 3.72 16.51 -1.53
CA PRO A 256 4.10 17.90 -1.62
C PRO A 256 2.91 18.77 -2.05
N GLN A 257 2.76 19.91 -1.38
CA GLN A 257 1.90 21.02 -1.78
C GLN A 257 2.77 22.25 -2.08
N GLU A 258 2.23 23.26 -2.77
CA GLU A 258 3.00 24.43 -3.23
C GLU A 258 3.85 25.09 -2.13
N THR A 259 3.31 25.21 -0.91
CA THR A 259 3.97 25.88 0.21
C THR A 259 4.35 24.97 1.36
N LEU A 260 4.21 23.64 1.21
CA LEU A 260 4.35 22.71 2.33
C LEU A 260 5.76 22.75 2.92
N VAL A 261 6.78 22.63 2.07
CA VAL A 261 8.19 22.59 2.51
C VAL A 261 8.56 23.90 3.22
N ASP A 262 8.19 25.05 2.64
CA ASP A 262 8.46 26.34 3.24
C ASP A 262 7.74 26.53 4.57
N THR A 263 6.48 26.10 4.65
CA THR A 263 5.68 26.16 5.90
C THR A 263 6.31 25.31 7.00
N LEU A 264 6.75 24.11 6.68
CA LEU A 264 7.36 23.20 7.66
C LEU A 264 8.74 23.69 8.12
N ASN A 265 9.53 24.26 7.23
CA ASN A 265 10.84 24.87 7.57
C ASN A 265 10.73 26.10 8.49
N LEU A 266 9.55 26.73 8.58
CA LEU A 266 9.30 27.83 9.51
C LEU A 266 8.94 27.36 10.93
N VAL A 267 8.68 26.07 11.13
CA VAL A 267 8.37 25.52 12.45
C VAL A 267 9.67 25.26 13.21
N PRO A 268 9.86 25.87 14.40
CA PRO A 268 11.06 25.63 15.21
C PRO A 268 11.27 24.14 15.52
N ASP A 269 12.52 23.75 15.67
CA ASP A 269 12.90 22.38 16.05
C ASP A 269 12.33 21.28 15.13
N THR A 270 12.13 21.61 13.86
CA THR A 270 11.60 20.71 12.83
C THR A 270 12.66 20.45 11.78
N GLU A 271 12.90 19.19 11.48
CA GLU A 271 13.70 18.74 10.36
C GLU A 271 12.78 18.35 9.21
N VAL A 272 13.08 18.80 7.99
CA VAL A 272 12.27 18.53 6.78
C VAL A 272 13.15 17.92 5.71
N ARG A 273 12.66 16.87 5.06
CA ARG A 273 13.28 16.31 3.84
C ARG A 273 12.24 16.06 2.75
N VAL A 274 12.70 16.11 1.51
CA VAL A 274 11.93 15.70 0.33
C VAL A 274 12.64 14.51 -0.27
N SER A 275 11.92 13.43 -0.53
CA SER A 275 12.45 12.20 -1.10
C SER A 275 11.58 11.71 -2.24
N ASP A 276 12.21 11.13 -3.26
CA ASP A 276 11.51 10.46 -4.34
C ASP A 276 11.12 9.04 -3.88
N THR A 277 10.01 8.54 -4.41
CA THR A 277 9.62 7.13 -4.27
C THR A 277 9.90 6.38 -5.58
N THR A 278 9.63 5.09 -5.57
CA THR A 278 9.74 4.24 -6.77
C THR A 278 8.48 4.28 -7.66
N ARG A 279 7.57 5.24 -7.43
CA ARG A 279 6.31 5.33 -8.19
C ARG A 279 6.33 6.52 -9.15
N THR A 280 5.69 6.28 -10.30
CA THR A 280 5.49 7.32 -11.32
C THR A 280 4.04 7.28 -11.78
N LEU A 281 3.41 8.44 -11.88
CA LEU A 281 2.13 8.60 -12.55
C LEU A 281 2.38 8.53 -14.05
N GLU A 282 1.72 7.61 -14.72
CA GLU A 282 1.90 7.34 -16.14
C GLU A 282 0.57 7.30 -16.88
N LEU A 283 0.59 7.73 -18.14
CA LEU A 283 -0.39 7.32 -19.11
C LEU A 283 0.11 6.03 -19.77
N VAL A 284 -0.64 4.95 -19.64
CA VAL A 284 -0.30 3.63 -20.19
C VAL A 284 -1.27 3.33 -21.33
N PHE A 285 -0.75 3.19 -22.54
CA PHE A 285 -1.54 2.84 -23.72
C PHE A 285 -1.80 1.34 -23.80
N ASN A 286 -2.99 0.98 -24.27
CA ASN A 286 -3.35 -0.38 -24.60
C ASN A 286 -2.76 -0.76 -25.97
N ALA A 287 -1.79 -1.66 -25.98
CA ALA A 287 -1.11 -2.09 -27.21
C ALA A 287 -1.99 -2.92 -28.16
N GLU A 288 -3.07 -3.52 -27.64
CA GLU A 288 -4.05 -4.22 -28.48
C GLU A 288 -5.02 -3.25 -29.18
N ALA A 289 -5.27 -2.08 -28.58
CA ALA A 289 -6.20 -1.09 -29.11
C ALA A 289 -5.53 -0.07 -30.04
N LEU A 290 -4.26 0.24 -29.82
CA LEU A 290 -3.52 1.30 -30.53
C LEU A 290 -2.26 0.77 -31.21
N ALA A 291 -2.13 1.02 -32.51
CA ALA A 291 -0.92 0.68 -33.26
C ALA A 291 0.31 1.48 -32.76
N PRO A 292 1.55 0.99 -32.93
CA PRO A 292 2.76 1.69 -32.52
C PRO A 292 2.86 3.13 -33.00
N ALA A 293 2.55 3.39 -34.31
CA ALA A 293 2.57 4.74 -34.87
C ALA A 293 1.53 5.67 -34.24
N GLN A 294 0.36 5.14 -33.84
CA GLN A 294 -0.67 5.91 -33.14
C GLN A 294 -0.22 6.27 -31.72
N ARG A 295 0.39 5.34 -31.00
CA ARG A 295 0.94 5.61 -29.68
C ARG A 295 2.07 6.64 -29.72
N ALA A 296 2.98 6.52 -30.71
CA ALA A 296 4.04 7.49 -30.93
C ALA A 296 3.47 8.90 -31.18
N TYR A 297 2.47 9.00 -32.08
CA TYR A 297 1.82 10.27 -32.35
C TYR A 297 1.11 10.85 -31.13
N LEU A 298 0.34 10.05 -30.39
CA LEU A 298 -0.31 10.49 -29.14
C LEU A 298 0.72 10.95 -28.10
N THR A 299 1.82 10.24 -27.93
CA THR A 299 2.92 10.63 -27.03
C THR A 299 3.48 12.02 -27.39
N SER A 300 3.63 12.32 -28.68
CA SER A 300 4.18 13.61 -29.12
C SER A 300 3.27 14.81 -28.87
N LEU A 301 1.98 14.60 -28.62
CA LEU A 301 0.99 15.63 -28.33
C LEU A 301 0.89 16.00 -26.84
N ILE A 302 1.51 15.21 -25.96
CA ILE A 302 1.39 15.40 -24.51
C ILE A 302 2.51 16.30 -23.98
N ASP A 303 2.12 17.50 -23.51
CA ASP A 303 3.02 18.36 -22.73
C ASP A 303 3.16 17.78 -21.31
N VAL A 304 4.21 16.96 -21.12
CA VAL A 304 4.48 16.31 -19.83
C VAL A 304 4.72 17.32 -18.70
N PRO A 305 5.51 18.39 -18.88
CA PRO A 305 5.67 19.44 -17.84
C PRO A 305 4.35 20.09 -17.42
N LEU A 306 3.47 20.39 -18.35
CA LEU A 306 2.16 20.96 -18.04
C LEU A 306 1.27 19.93 -17.34
N THR A 307 1.23 18.70 -17.85
CA THR A 307 0.44 17.60 -17.26
C THR A 307 0.90 17.30 -15.83
N ALA A 308 2.22 17.31 -15.57
CA ALA A 308 2.77 17.13 -14.22
C ALA A 308 2.33 18.24 -13.24
N LYS A 309 2.27 19.49 -13.68
CA LYS A 309 1.75 20.60 -12.87
C LYS A 309 0.26 20.45 -12.57
N LEU A 310 -0.53 20.03 -13.56
CA LEU A 310 -1.96 19.77 -13.38
C LEU A 310 -2.20 18.60 -12.40
N ALA A 311 -1.47 17.50 -12.58
CA ALA A 311 -1.54 16.33 -11.71
C ALA A 311 -1.12 16.63 -10.27
N GLY A 312 0.00 17.33 -10.10
CA GLY A 312 0.54 17.70 -8.80
C GLY A 312 -0.19 18.84 -8.11
N GLY A 313 -0.98 19.63 -8.84
CA GLY A 313 -1.64 20.82 -8.31
C GLY A 313 -0.62 21.88 -7.77
N ARG A 314 0.62 21.85 -8.25
CA ARG A 314 1.73 22.69 -7.78
C ARG A 314 2.77 22.91 -8.87
N SER A 315 3.64 23.89 -8.63
CA SER A 315 4.78 24.20 -9.50
C SER A 315 6.13 23.83 -8.88
N ALA A 316 6.21 23.77 -7.55
CA ALA A 316 7.40 23.43 -6.78
C ALA A 316 7.49 21.92 -6.47
N ASN A 317 8.73 21.42 -6.29
CA ASN A 317 9.03 20.04 -5.92
C ASN A 317 8.36 18.99 -6.83
N LEU A 318 8.35 19.25 -8.15
CA LEU A 318 7.83 18.35 -9.16
C LEU A 318 8.94 17.44 -9.69
N GLY A 319 8.76 16.14 -9.54
CA GLY A 319 9.60 15.13 -10.19
C GLY A 319 9.18 14.92 -11.64
N VAL A 320 9.42 15.90 -12.53
CA VAL A 320 9.06 15.77 -13.95
C VAL A 320 10.05 14.83 -14.65
N PRO A 321 9.58 13.72 -15.26
CA PRO A 321 10.45 12.84 -16.03
C PRO A 321 11.00 13.55 -17.28
N GLN A 322 12.19 13.13 -17.71
CA GLN A 322 12.72 13.63 -18.97
C GLN A 322 11.95 12.98 -20.13
N THR A 323 11.57 13.80 -21.10
CA THR A 323 10.91 13.36 -22.34
C THR A 323 11.83 13.57 -23.52
N VAL A 324 11.80 12.64 -24.47
CA VAL A 324 12.48 12.77 -25.75
C VAL A 324 11.48 13.33 -26.74
N GLU A 325 11.75 14.52 -27.25
CA GLU A 325 10.95 15.09 -28.35
C GLU A 325 11.29 14.32 -29.64
N ALA A 326 10.28 13.71 -30.23
CA ALA A 326 10.38 13.09 -31.52
C ALA A 326 9.39 13.76 -32.48
N SER A 327 9.85 14.10 -33.68
CA SER A 327 8.95 14.48 -34.77
C SER A 327 8.27 13.23 -35.29
N VAL A 328 6.96 13.16 -35.15
CA VAL A 328 6.15 11.99 -35.56
C VAL A 328 5.09 12.43 -36.57
N ASP A 329 4.91 11.61 -37.60
CA ASP A 329 3.87 11.86 -38.62
C ASP A 329 2.48 11.76 -37.98
N LYS A 330 1.58 12.66 -38.42
CA LYS A 330 0.19 12.67 -37.98
C LYS A 330 -0.50 11.35 -38.34
N GLN A 331 -1.19 10.79 -37.37
CA GLN A 331 -1.94 9.54 -37.52
C GLN A 331 -3.44 9.79 -37.38
N GLU A 332 -4.24 8.92 -38.01
CA GLU A 332 -5.67 8.87 -37.75
C GLU A 332 -5.91 8.13 -36.42
N ILE A 333 -6.55 8.82 -35.49
CA ILE A 333 -6.81 8.29 -34.14
C ILE A 333 -8.31 8.05 -33.95
N PRO A 334 -8.74 6.86 -33.52
CA PRO A 334 -10.14 6.60 -33.19
C PRO A 334 -10.55 7.44 -31.96
N ALA A 335 -11.83 7.48 -31.64
CA ALA A 335 -12.30 8.08 -30.41
C ALA A 335 -11.76 7.30 -29.20
N LEU A 336 -11.06 7.98 -28.29
CA LEU A 336 -10.33 7.37 -27.17
C LEU A 336 -11.12 7.39 -25.87
N ARG A 337 -10.96 6.32 -25.10
CA ARG A 337 -11.46 6.18 -23.73
C ARG A 337 -10.27 6.04 -22.78
N LEU A 338 -10.02 7.07 -21.98
CA LEU A 338 -8.97 7.09 -20.98
C LEU A 338 -9.58 6.74 -19.63
N ALA A 339 -9.16 5.64 -19.01
CA ALA A 339 -9.58 5.29 -17.65
C ALA A 339 -8.74 6.05 -16.62
N ALA A 340 -9.40 6.53 -15.57
CA ALA A 340 -8.75 7.12 -14.41
C ALA A 340 -9.55 6.81 -13.14
N ASP A 341 -8.84 6.51 -12.04
CA ASP A 341 -9.48 6.21 -10.75
C ASP A 341 -10.03 7.49 -10.11
N PRO A 342 -11.34 7.54 -9.78
CA PRO A 342 -11.93 8.70 -9.11
C PRO A 342 -11.35 8.99 -7.72
N ALA A 343 -10.72 8.00 -7.07
CA ALA A 343 -10.03 8.17 -5.80
C ALA A 343 -8.63 8.79 -5.96
N ASP A 344 -8.09 8.85 -7.17
CA ASP A 344 -6.78 9.44 -7.50
C ASP A 344 -6.95 10.82 -8.15
N ASP A 345 -6.91 11.90 -7.33
CA ASP A 345 -7.06 13.27 -7.83
C ASP A 345 -5.97 13.64 -8.85
N ALA A 346 -4.73 13.17 -8.64
CA ALA A 346 -3.62 13.47 -9.53
C ALA A 346 -3.80 12.77 -10.89
N GLY A 347 -4.14 11.50 -10.88
CA GLY A 347 -4.43 10.74 -12.10
C GLY A 347 -5.62 11.30 -12.86
N LEU A 348 -6.67 11.69 -12.14
CA LEU A 348 -7.87 12.28 -12.76
C LEU A 348 -7.57 13.66 -13.37
N ALA A 349 -6.76 14.50 -12.70
CA ALA A 349 -6.34 15.79 -13.23
C ALA A 349 -5.45 15.65 -14.47
N ALA A 350 -4.51 14.70 -14.44
CA ALA A 350 -3.68 14.36 -15.60
C ALA A 350 -4.53 13.88 -16.79
N ALA A 351 -5.45 12.96 -16.55
CA ALA A 351 -6.31 12.42 -17.62
C ALA A 351 -7.16 13.51 -18.28
N ARG A 352 -7.73 14.44 -17.49
CA ARG A 352 -8.48 15.61 -18.02
C ARG A 352 -7.59 16.53 -18.85
N GLY A 353 -6.40 16.87 -18.34
CA GLY A 353 -5.45 17.71 -19.07
C GLY A 353 -5.01 17.08 -20.39
N ILE A 354 -4.78 15.75 -20.41
CA ILE A 354 -4.45 15.01 -21.64
C ILE A 354 -5.61 15.09 -22.63
N VAL A 355 -6.84 14.85 -22.20
CA VAL A 355 -8.03 14.94 -23.09
C VAL A 355 -8.15 16.32 -23.70
N ASP A 356 -7.90 17.40 -22.94
CA ASP A 356 -7.94 18.77 -23.44
C ASP A 356 -6.85 19.03 -24.49
N MET A 357 -5.61 18.53 -24.28
CA MET A 357 -4.53 18.60 -25.25
C MET A 357 -4.87 17.86 -26.56
N LEU A 358 -5.40 16.64 -26.45
CA LEU A 358 -5.81 15.85 -27.62
C LEU A 358 -6.94 16.54 -28.40
N ALA A 359 -7.89 17.17 -27.69
CA ALA A 359 -8.97 17.91 -28.33
C ALA A 359 -8.47 19.14 -29.11
N ALA A 360 -7.40 19.80 -28.66
CA ALA A 360 -6.77 20.90 -29.42
C ALA A 360 -6.23 20.46 -30.77
N ASP A 361 -5.78 19.22 -30.92
CA ASP A 361 -5.35 18.59 -32.16
C ASP A 361 -6.48 17.91 -32.94
N GLY A 362 -7.73 18.07 -32.51
CA GLY A 362 -8.92 17.53 -33.14
C GLY A 362 -9.18 16.04 -32.89
N ILE A 363 -8.49 15.45 -31.89
CA ILE A 363 -8.69 14.05 -31.49
C ILE A 363 -9.81 13.99 -30.48
N LYS A 364 -10.78 13.11 -30.70
CA LYS A 364 -11.87 12.87 -29.77
C LYS A 364 -11.39 11.93 -28.66
N ALA A 365 -11.42 12.41 -27.43
CA ALA A 365 -11.08 11.61 -26.26
C ALA A 365 -12.04 11.94 -25.11
N GLN A 366 -12.24 10.98 -24.21
CA GLN A 366 -13.03 11.17 -22.99
C GLN A 366 -12.39 10.46 -21.79
N VAL A 367 -12.48 11.07 -20.62
CA VAL A 367 -12.13 10.41 -19.37
C VAL A 367 -13.29 9.55 -18.90
N VAL A 368 -13.02 8.29 -18.59
CA VAL A 368 -13.97 7.37 -17.96
C VAL A 368 -13.47 7.11 -16.53
N THR A 369 -14.24 7.59 -15.55
CA THR A 369 -13.91 7.37 -14.14
C THR A 369 -14.34 5.98 -13.71
N THR A 370 -13.38 5.17 -13.29
CA THR A 370 -13.59 3.80 -12.82
C THR A 370 -12.44 3.42 -11.89
N ASP A 371 -12.68 2.53 -10.92
CA ASP A 371 -11.60 2.00 -10.11
C ASP A 371 -10.55 1.28 -10.97
N LEU A 372 -9.31 1.23 -10.48
CA LEU A 372 -8.19 0.73 -11.27
C LEU A 372 -8.34 -0.75 -11.66
N ASN A 373 -8.88 -1.60 -10.78
CA ASN A 373 -9.07 -3.03 -11.09
C ASN A 373 -10.09 -3.22 -12.23
N SER A 374 -11.18 -2.44 -12.21
CA SER A 374 -12.16 -2.40 -13.30
C SER A 374 -11.56 -1.82 -14.57
N ALA A 375 -10.64 -0.85 -14.48
CA ALA A 375 -9.92 -0.32 -15.63
C ALA A 375 -9.04 -1.38 -16.28
N ILE A 376 -8.29 -2.13 -15.51
CA ILE A 376 -7.40 -3.20 -15.98
C ILE A 376 -8.20 -4.32 -16.66
N ALA A 377 -9.29 -4.75 -16.04
CA ALA A 377 -10.18 -5.78 -16.59
C ALA A 377 -11.00 -5.28 -17.80
N GLY A 378 -11.16 -3.97 -17.93
CA GLY A 378 -11.96 -3.33 -18.96
C GLY A 378 -11.25 -3.20 -20.32
N ASN A 379 -11.98 -2.67 -21.27
CA ASN A 379 -11.46 -2.40 -22.61
C ASN A 379 -11.34 -0.88 -22.81
N PHE A 380 -10.26 -0.30 -22.33
CA PHE A 380 -9.89 1.10 -22.49
C PHE A 380 -8.70 1.23 -23.45
N ASP A 381 -8.59 2.38 -24.11
CA ASP A 381 -7.49 2.66 -25.03
C ASP A 381 -6.23 3.12 -24.29
N ALA A 382 -6.42 3.72 -23.11
CA ALA A 382 -5.35 4.08 -22.21
C ALA A 382 -5.83 4.16 -20.75
N ILE A 383 -4.90 4.04 -19.81
CA ILE A 383 -5.13 4.14 -18.35
C ILE A 383 -4.15 5.16 -17.79
N VAL A 384 -4.62 6.09 -16.96
CA VAL A 384 -3.76 6.97 -16.15
C VAL A 384 -3.70 6.41 -14.74
N ALA A 385 -2.52 5.99 -14.31
CA ALA A 385 -2.33 5.35 -13.01
C ALA A 385 -0.91 5.56 -12.44
N TRP A 386 -0.79 5.45 -11.13
CA TRP A 386 0.49 5.32 -10.45
C TRP A 386 1.01 3.89 -10.63
N THR A 387 2.23 3.76 -11.09
CA THR A 387 2.90 2.46 -11.28
C THR A 387 4.27 2.49 -10.63
N ARG A 388 4.80 1.33 -10.26
CA ARG A 388 6.18 1.21 -9.78
C ARG A 388 7.13 1.23 -10.97
N THR A 389 8.26 1.92 -10.86
CA THR A 389 9.38 1.78 -11.81
C THR A 389 10.02 0.41 -11.65
N ALA A 390 10.56 -0.15 -12.72
CA ALA A 390 11.32 -1.39 -12.64
C ALA A 390 12.63 -1.15 -11.89
N THR A 391 12.76 -1.73 -10.71
CA THR A 391 13.96 -1.69 -9.88
C THR A 391 14.66 -3.04 -9.79
N ASP A 392 14.02 -4.08 -10.31
CA ASP A 392 14.44 -5.48 -10.28
C ASP A 392 13.80 -6.25 -11.45
N SER A 393 14.21 -7.52 -11.60
CA SER A 393 13.76 -8.38 -12.69
C SER A 393 12.24 -8.66 -12.65
N ILE A 394 11.67 -8.79 -11.46
CA ILE A 394 10.23 -9.09 -11.27
C ILE A 394 9.40 -7.86 -11.65
N ALA A 395 9.78 -6.68 -11.15
CA ALA A 395 9.11 -5.45 -11.50
C ALA A 395 9.17 -5.14 -13.01
N LEU A 396 10.28 -5.46 -13.67
CA LEU A 396 10.39 -5.35 -15.13
C LEU A 396 9.43 -6.33 -15.82
N ALA A 397 9.38 -7.58 -15.38
CA ALA A 397 8.49 -8.60 -15.95
C ALA A 397 7.01 -8.21 -15.83
N ASP A 398 6.59 -7.67 -14.67
CA ASP A 398 5.21 -7.18 -14.47
C ASP A 398 4.84 -6.02 -15.41
N ARG A 399 5.83 -5.22 -15.84
CA ARG A 399 5.59 -4.04 -16.66
C ARG A 399 5.50 -4.35 -18.17
N VAL A 400 6.32 -5.31 -18.64
CA VAL A 400 6.49 -5.54 -20.09
C VAL A 400 6.44 -7.02 -20.50
N GLY A 401 6.39 -7.96 -19.55
CA GLY A 401 6.22 -9.38 -19.82
C GLY A 401 4.84 -9.72 -20.35
N CYS A 402 4.73 -10.83 -21.10
CA CYS A 402 3.43 -11.38 -21.45
C CYS A 402 2.69 -11.84 -20.19
N GLY A 403 1.45 -11.40 -20.05
CA GLY A 403 0.63 -11.67 -18.86
C GLY A 403 -0.30 -10.50 -18.59
N VAL A 404 -0.62 -10.27 -17.33
CA VAL A 404 -1.53 -9.19 -16.92
C VAL A 404 -0.74 -7.90 -16.71
N ASN A 405 -0.15 -7.33 -17.75
CA ASN A 405 0.44 -5.99 -17.70
C ASN A 405 -0.56 -4.91 -18.14
N LEU A 406 -0.40 -3.68 -17.60
CA LEU A 406 -1.31 -2.57 -17.88
C LEU A 406 -1.37 -2.17 -19.36
N ALA A 407 -0.28 -2.37 -20.10
CA ALA A 407 -0.19 -2.01 -21.51
C ALA A 407 -0.79 -3.10 -22.43
N LYS A 408 -1.19 -4.25 -21.88
CA LYS A 408 -1.61 -5.43 -22.67
C LYS A 408 -0.59 -5.78 -23.76
N TRP A 409 0.67 -5.57 -23.45
CA TRP A 409 1.77 -5.88 -24.35
C TRP A 409 2.16 -7.34 -24.25
N CYS A 410 2.36 -7.99 -25.41
CA CYS A 410 2.94 -9.31 -25.49
C CYS A 410 3.63 -9.48 -26.85
N ALA A 411 4.92 -9.74 -26.84
CA ALA A 411 5.70 -10.03 -28.03
C ALA A 411 6.77 -11.08 -27.72
N GLU A 412 7.02 -12.01 -28.66
CA GLU A 412 7.89 -13.17 -28.47
C GLU A 412 9.32 -12.76 -28.06
N GLY A 413 9.95 -11.82 -28.78
CA GLY A 413 11.30 -11.36 -28.44
C GLY A 413 11.40 -10.65 -27.08
N THR A 414 10.31 -9.97 -26.64
CA THR A 414 10.25 -9.39 -25.30
C THR A 414 10.16 -10.48 -24.24
N THR A 415 9.37 -11.53 -24.50
CA THR A 415 9.21 -12.65 -23.57
C THR A 415 10.52 -13.39 -23.35
N GLU A 416 11.28 -13.66 -24.40
CA GLU A 416 12.60 -14.31 -24.31
C GLU A 416 13.56 -13.47 -23.48
N TYR A 417 13.62 -12.16 -23.71
CA TYR A 417 14.46 -11.25 -22.93
C TYR A 417 14.08 -11.25 -21.47
N ILE A 418 12.79 -11.07 -21.16
CA ILE A 418 12.26 -11.02 -19.76
C ILE A 418 12.52 -12.34 -19.04
N ASN A 419 12.32 -13.49 -19.69
CA ASN A 419 12.63 -14.80 -19.08
C ASN A 419 14.14 -14.94 -18.79
N GLY A 420 15.00 -14.47 -19.70
CA GLY A 420 16.43 -14.45 -19.47
C GLY A 420 16.85 -13.55 -18.30
N VAL A 421 16.19 -12.40 -18.13
CA VAL A 421 16.43 -11.49 -16.97
C VAL A 421 15.91 -12.12 -15.67
N LEU A 422 14.71 -12.72 -15.67
CA LEU A 422 14.17 -13.42 -14.49
C LEU A 422 15.07 -14.59 -14.05
N ALA A 423 15.59 -15.34 -15.01
CA ALA A 423 16.47 -16.48 -14.76
C ALA A 423 17.92 -16.06 -14.37
N GLY A 424 18.28 -14.79 -14.52
CA GLY A 424 19.65 -14.30 -14.31
C GLY A 424 20.63 -14.69 -15.42
N GLU A 425 20.14 -15.12 -16.56
CA GLU A 425 20.95 -15.35 -17.77
C GLU A 425 21.33 -14.03 -18.45
N ILE A 426 20.50 -13.01 -18.26
CA ILE A 426 20.70 -11.62 -18.67
C ILE A 426 20.65 -10.74 -17.45
N ASP A 427 21.65 -9.89 -17.26
CA ASP A 427 21.67 -8.93 -16.15
C ASP A 427 20.53 -7.93 -16.28
N PHE A 428 19.85 -7.63 -15.16
CA PHE A 428 18.85 -6.57 -15.10
C PHE A 428 19.48 -5.21 -15.41
N ASP A 429 18.98 -4.52 -16.45
CA ASP A 429 19.40 -3.18 -16.85
C ASP A 429 18.22 -2.20 -16.73
N PRO A 430 18.24 -1.26 -15.78
CA PRO A 430 17.22 -0.24 -15.66
C PRO A 430 17.07 0.64 -16.92
N ALA A 431 18.12 0.82 -17.70
CA ALA A 431 18.09 1.63 -18.92
C ALA A 431 17.35 0.92 -20.06
N TRP A 432 17.28 -0.40 -20.03
CA TRP A 432 16.60 -1.19 -21.08
C TRP A 432 15.11 -0.84 -21.18
N GLU A 433 14.42 -0.71 -20.03
CA GLU A 433 12.99 -0.35 -20.03
C GLU A 433 12.75 1.03 -20.67
N GLN A 434 13.61 2.00 -20.41
CA GLN A 434 13.49 3.33 -21.02
C GLN A 434 13.68 3.26 -22.53
N GLN A 435 14.68 2.54 -23.01
CA GLN A 435 14.90 2.33 -24.45
C GLN A 435 13.72 1.60 -25.08
N PHE A 436 13.28 0.50 -24.48
CA PHE A 436 12.14 -0.29 -24.93
C PHE A 436 10.87 0.56 -25.05
N ASN A 437 10.60 1.41 -24.05
CA ASN A 437 9.45 2.31 -24.10
C ASN A 437 9.59 3.41 -25.15
N THR A 438 10.81 3.89 -25.42
CA THR A 438 11.08 4.86 -26.50
C THR A 438 10.77 4.26 -27.88
N GLU A 439 11.03 2.97 -28.08
CA GLU A 439 10.78 2.26 -29.33
C GLU A 439 9.29 1.88 -29.50
N ASN A 440 8.61 1.53 -28.39
CA ASN A 440 7.27 0.95 -28.43
C ASN A 440 6.15 1.91 -28.00
N HIS A 441 6.51 3.04 -27.38
CA HIS A 441 5.57 4.07 -26.89
C HIS A 441 4.40 3.51 -26.08
N LEU A 442 4.69 2.60 -25.14
CA LEU A 442 3.66 2.00 -24.30
C LEU A 442 3.23 2.91 -23.15
N ARG A 443 4.14 3.78 -22.69
CA ARG A 443 3.96 4.58 -21.47
C ARG A 443 4.45 6.00 -21.69
N VAL A 444 3.70 6.96 -21.16
CA VAL A 444 4.14 8.35 -21.03
C VAL A 444 4.28 8.64 -19.55
N PRO A 445 5.50 8.67 -19.00
CA PRO A 445 5.73 9.03 -17.61
C PRO A 445 5.43 10.53 -17.43
N ILE A 446 4.61 10.87 -16.43
CA ILE A 446 4.08 12.22 -16.20
C ILE A 446 4.72 12.86 -14.97
N LEU A 447 4.67 12.16 -13.83
CA LEU A 447 5.09 12.73 -12.56
C LEU A 447 5.67 11.63 -11.66
N ARG A 448 6.95 11.77 -11.26
CA ARG A 448 7.53 10.94 -10.20
C ARG A 448 6.94 11.31 -8.86
N GLU A 449 6.58 10.31 -8.07
CA GLU A 449 6.05 10.55 -6.73
C GLU A 449 7.18 11.03 -5.81
N THR A 450 6.93 12.16 -5.17
CA THR A 450 7.80 12.73 -4.14
C THR A 450 7.06 12.80 -2.82
N ARG A 451 7.76 12.65 -1.70
CA ARG A 451 7.22 12.76 -0.35
C ARG A 451 7.92 13.86 0.41
N VAL A 452 7.16 14.59 1.21
CA VAL A 452 7.69 15.52 2.20
C VAL A 452 7.54 14.87 3.56
N GLU A 453 8.68 14.60 4.19
CA GLU A 453 8.72 14.13 5.56
C GLU A 453 9.21 15.23 6.47
N ALA A 454 8.60 15.34 7.64
CA ALA A 454 9.03 16.27 8.68
C ALA A 454 8.89 15.61 10.04
N LYS A 455 9.85 15.87 10.93
CA LYS A 455 9.81 15.46 12.33
C LYS A 455 10.14 16.63 13.22
N ASN A 456 9.52 16.65 14.41
CA ASN A 456 9.93 17.52 15.49
C ASN A 456 10.72 16.75 16.57
N ASN A 457 11.07 17.43 17.67
CA ASN A 457 11.79 16.80 18.78
C ASN A 457 10.97 15.82 19.61
N GLY A 458 9.68 15.60 19.30
CA GLY A 458 8.79 14.71 20.05
C GLY A 458 9.05 13.21 19.84
N ILE A 459 9.92 12.84 18.89
CA ILE A 459 10.34 11.46 18.67
C ILE A 459 11.85 11.33 18.64
N LEU A 460 12.32 10.23 19.21
CA LEU A 460 13.67 9.72 19.04
C LEU A 460 13.58 8.55 18.06
N GLY A 461 14.30 8.65 16.95
CA GLY A 461 14.40 7.58 15.96
C GLY A 461 15.50 6.59 16.31
N ALA A 462 15.71 5.59 15.45
CA ALA A 462 16.89 4.74 15.50
C ALA A 462 18.18 5.59 15.41
N ALA A 463 19.30 5.01 15.81
CA ALA A 463 20.58 5.63 16.21
C ALA A 463 21.17 6.74 15.33
N ASP A 464 20.70 6.96 14.12
CA ASP A 464 21.33 7.88 13.14
C ASP A 464 20.62 9.22 12.92
N GLY A 465 19.79 9.64 13.87
CA GLY A 465 19.24 11.01 13.88
C GLY A 465 18.01 11.25 12.99
N TRP A 466 17.84 10.55 11.85
CA TRP A 466 16.63 10.60 11.04
C TRP A 466 15.95 9.22 11.05
N PRO A 467 14.71 9.12 11.49
CA PRO A 467 13.99 7.86 11.39
C PRO A 467 13.85 7.46 9.92
N GLY A 468 13.98 6.17 9.62
CA GLY A 468 13.89 5.61 8.27
C GLY A 468 12.50 5.69 7.64
N GLY A 469 11.70 6.72 7.97
CA GLY A 469 10.30 6.83 7.60
C GLY A 469 9.39 6.04 8.56
N ILE A 470 8.10 5.98 8.23
CA ILE A 470 7.06 5.34 9.07
C ILE A 470 7.34 3.83 9.25
N SER A 471 7.92 3.16 8.25
CA SER A 471 8.26 1.73 8.35
C SER A 471 9.20 1.40 9.51
N SER A 472 10.01 2.38 9.97
CA SER A 472 10.89 2.22 11.13
C SER A 472 10.23 2.53 12.48
N ALA A 473 8.93 2.87 12.50
CA ALA A 473 8.23 3.35 13.70
C ALA A 473 8.23 2.36 14.88
N ALA A 474 8.48 1.08 14.62
CA ALA A 474 8.66 0.10 15.68
C ALA A 474 9.88 0.37 16.58
N SER A 475 10.90 1.05 16.05
CA SER A 475 12.10 1.45 16.81
C SER A 475 12.00 2.85 17.42
N TRP A 476 10.96 3.61 17.11
CA TRP A 476 10.79 4.96 17.63
C TRP A 476 10.51 4.95 19.14
N ARG A 477 10.90 6.03 19.79
CA ARG A 477 10.59 6.33 21.18
C ARG A 477 10.04 7.73 21.28
N LYS A 478 9.13 7.95 22.18
CA LYS A 478 8.68 9.30 22.50
C LYS A 478 9.80 10.03 23.24
N ASN A 479 10.04 11.27 22.85
CA ASN A 479 10.95 12.13 23.59
C ASN A 479 10.10 12.92 24.60
N ASP A 480 10.11 12.48 25.85
CA ASP A 480 9.51 13.23 26.94
C ASP A 480 10.47 14.40 27.25
N VAL A 481 10.29 15.50 26.53
CA VAL A 481 10.97 16.75 26.91
C VAL A 481 10.37 17.14 28.26
N GLU A 482 11.12 16.96 29.33
CA GLU A 482 10.77 17.54 30.62
C GLU A 482 10.63 19.07 30.42
N GLU A 483 9.43 19.59 30.67
CA GLU A 483 9.12 21.01 30.67
C GLU A 483 9.91 21.77 31.73
#